data_f5f05d843e721742bf4574210ac13b04
#
_entry.id   f5f05d843e721742bf4574210ac13b04
#
_cell.length_a   1.000
_cell.length_b   1.000
_cell.length_c   1.000
_cell.angle_alpha   90.00
_cell.angle_beta   90.00
_cell.angle_gamma   90.00
#
_symmetry.space_group_name_H-M   'P 1'
#
loop_
_entity.id
_entity.type
_entity.pdbx_description
1 polymer ?
#
loop_
_entity_poly.entity_id
_entity_poly.type
_entity_poly.pdbx_seq_one_letter_code
_entity_poly.pdbx_strand_id
1 'polypeptide(L)'
;MTTCYQTSLTDTEYNGWTNYETWNAALWLGSDEGLYEIARRAMDYNHLLEIFECYGIESTGDGVRWDDPKINKVEMDETIEEL
;
A
#
# COMPACT_ATOMS: atom_id res chain seq x y z
N MET A 1 -3.76 1.27 -19.84
CA MET A 1 -3.78 1.56 -19.36
C MET A 1 -3.92 1.87 -19.03
N THR A 2 -4.05 1.99 -19.10
CA THR A 2 -4.24 2.45 -18.67
C THR A 2 -4.56 2.75 -18.04
N THR A 3 -4.77 2.91 -18.25
CA THR A 3 -5.08 3.36 -17.57
C THR A 3 -5.65 3.43 -16.88
N CYS A 4 -6.03 3.36 -17.11
CA CYS A 4 -6.47 3.64 -16.42
C CYS A 4 -6.84 3.70 -15.60
N TYR A 5 -7.01 3.64 -15.55
CA TYR A 5 -7.08 3.85 -14.60
C TYR A 5 -7.56 4.54 -14.05
N GLN A 6 -7.72 4.98 -14.22
CA GLN A 6 -7.98 5.71 -13.61
C GLN A 6 -8.87 6.19 -13.30
N THR A 7 -9.40 6.24 -13.49
CA THR A 7 -10.11 6.87 -13.37
C THR A 7 -11.07 6.83 -12.57
N SER A 8 -11.60 6.25 -12.61
CA SER A 8 -12.50 6.15 -12.03
C SER A 8 -12.58 6.09 -10.87
N LEU A 9 -12.14 6.09 -10.54
CA LEU A 9 -12.12 6.02 -9.52
C LEU A 9 -12.63 6.71 -8.78
N THR A 10 -12.89 7.16 -8.92
CA THR A 10 -13.28 8.05 -8.35
C THR A 10 -14.17 7.81 -7.51
N ASP A 11 -14.51 7.34 -7.43
CA ASP A 11 -15.42 7.23 -6.79
C ASP A 11 -15.33 6.82 -5.59
N THR A 12 -15.64 6.75 -4.97
CA THR A 12 -15.91 6.41 -3.72
C THR A 12 -15.67 5.06 -3.42
N GLU A 13 -15.39 4.33 -4.39
CA GLU A 13 -15.22 3.09 -4.13
C GLU A 13 -13.87 2.78 -4.20
N TYR A 14 -13.12 2.27 -3.34
CA TYR A 14 -11.72 1.89 -3.38
C TYR A 14 -11.60 0.39 -3.57
N ASN A 15 -12.46 -0.16 -4.41
CA ASN A 15 -12.40 -1.58 -4.81
C ASN A 15 -12.43 -2.52 -3.62
N GLY A 16 -13.25 -2.20 -2.64
CA GLY A 16 -13.37 -3.04 -1.45
C GLY A 16 -12.44 -2.69 -0.33
N TRP A 17 -11.52 -1.74 -0.55
CA TRP A 17 -10.62 -1.30 0.51
C TRP A 17 -11.36 -0.37 1.46
N THR A 18 -10.92 -0.35 2.72
CA THR A 18 -11.59 0.43 3.75
C THR A 18 -11.61 1.93 3.44
N ASN A 19 -10.52 2.47 2.92
CA ASN A 19 -10.44 3.90 2.66
C ASN A 19 -9.36 4.16 1.64
N TYR A 20 -9.20 5.42 1.28
CA TYR A 20 -8.24 5.84 0.27
C TYR A 20 -6.80 5.48 0.69
N GLU A 21 -6.46 5.73 1.95
CA GLU A 21 -5.09 5.50 2.40
C GLU A 21 -4.71 4.04 2.27
N THR A 22 -5.60 3.13 2.66
CA THR A 22 -5.36 1.70 2.55
C THR A 22 -5.24 1.28 1.09
N TRP A 23 -6.17 1.79 0.26
CA TRP A 23 -6.15 1.49 -1.17
C TRP A 23 -4.83 1.95 -1.80
N ASN A 24 -4.40 3.17 -1.45
CA ASN A 24 -3.20 3.74 -2.05
C ASN A 24 -1.96 2.95 -1.65
N ALA A 25 -1.87 2.57 -0.37
CA ALA A 25 -0.74 1.77 0.09
C ALA A 25 -0.69 0.44 -0.65
N ALA A 26 -1.83 -0.22 -0.79
CA ALA A 26 -1.87 -1.51 -1.48
C ALA A 26 -1.51 -1.34 -2.96
N LEU A 27 -1.98 -0.26 -3.57
CA LEU A 27 -1.68 0.01 -4.96
C LEU A 27 -0.18 0.15 -5.18
N TRP A 28 0.49 0.90 -4.32
CA TRP A 28 1.92 1.12 -4.49
C TRP A 28 2.73 -0.14 -4.21
N LEU A 29 2.30 -0.96 -3.24
CA LEU A 29 3.00 -2.22 -2.99
C LEU A 29 2.91 -3.16 -4.18
N GLY A 30 1.82 -3.12 -4.91
CA GLY A 30 1.65 -4.00 -6.04
C GLY A 30 2.17 -3.44 -7.35
N SER A 31 2.36 -2.11 -7.42
CA SER A 31 2.72 -1.47 -8.69
C SER A 31 4.18 -1.10 -8.79
N ASP A 32 4.83 -0.83 -7.67
CA ASP A 32 6.24 -0.43 -7.68
C ASP A 32 7.08 -1.66 -7.41
N GLU A 33 7.93 -2.01 -8.35
CA GLU A 33 8.71 -3.24 -8.26
C GLU A 33 9.60 -3.27 -7.03
N GLY A 34 10.23 -2.15 -6.69
CA GLY A 34 11.08 -2.09 -5.51
C GLY A 34 10.31 -2.30 -4.23
N LEU A 35 9.15 -1.64 -4.12
CA LEU A 35 8.31 -1.81 -2.94
C LEU A 35 7.76 -3.22 -2.87
N TYR A 36 7.38 -3.79 -4.00
CA TYR A 36 6.85 -5.14 -4.06
C TYR A 36 7.90 -6.14 -3.53
N GLU A 37 9.15 -6.01 -3.97
CA GLU A 37 10.18 -6.91 -3.50
C GLU A 37 10.44 -6.80 -2.01
N ILE A 38 10.40 -5.57 -1.49
CA ILE A 38 10.56 -5.36 -0.06
C ILE A 38 9.41 -5.98 0.70
N ALA A 39 8.18 -5.76 0.22
CA ALA A 39 6.99 -6.25 0.91
C ALA A 39 6.95 -7.77 0.95
N ARG A 40 7.45 -8.42 -0.08
CA ARG A 40 7.45 -9.89 -0.10
C ARG A 40 8.32 -10.49 1.00
N ARG A 41 9.27 -9.71 1.52
CA ARG A 41 10.15 -10.18 2.57
C ARG A 41 9.62 -9.88 3.95
N ALA A 42 8.56 -9.06 4.04
CA ALA A 42 8.00 -8.70 5.33
C ALA A 42 7.07 -9.80 5.82
N MET A 43 7.01 -9.97 7.13
CA MET A 43 6.13 -10.97 7.71
C MET A 43 4.71 -10.43 7.81
N ASP A 44 4.57 -9.14 8.08
CA ASP A 44 3.28 -8.49 8.15
C ASP A 44 3.50 -6.99 7.95
N TYR A 45 2.44 -6.21 8.07
CA TYR A 45 2.54 -4.79 7.79
C TYR A 45 3.39 -4.06 8.81
N ASN A 46 3.32 -4.44 10.08
CA ASN A 46 4.17 -3.81 11.10
C ASN A 46 5.64 -4.06 10.80
N HIS A 47 5.98 -5.27 10.39
CA HIS A 47 7.34 -5.59 10.02
C HIS A 47 7.76 -4.77 8.80
N LEU A 48 6.84 -4.61 7.84
CA LEU A 48 7.13 -3.81 6.66
C LEU A 48 7.43 -2.37 7.03
N LEU A 49 6.69 -1.82 8.00
CA LEU A 49 6.96 -0.45 8.44
C LEU A 49 8.36 -0.31 9.01
N GLU A 50 8.82 -1.31 9.75
CA GLU A 50 10.17 -1.28 10.29
C GLU A 50 11.21 -1.30 9.18
N ILE A 51 10.97 -2.11 8.14
CA ILE A 51 11.89 -2.18 7.02
C ILE A 51 11.92 -0.84 6.28
N PHE A 52 10.75 -0.25 6.05
CA PHE A 52 10.68 1.05 5.38
C PHE A 52 11.41 2.12 6.16
N GLU A 53 11.32 2.07 7.49
CA GLU A 53 12.00 3.05 8.31
C GLU A 53 13.51 2.93 8.14
N CYS A 54 14.01 1.71 8.03
CA CYS A 54 15.45 1.49 7.81
C CYS A 54 15.90 2.04 6.47
N TYR A 55 15.01 2.01 5.47
CA TYR A 55 15.37 2.50 4.14
C TYR A 55 15.06 3.98 3.95
N GLY A 56 14.43 4.62 4.93
CA GLY A 56 14.05 6.02 4.79
C GLY A 56 12.83 6.23 3.91
N ILE A 57 12.01 5.19 3.73
CA ILE A 57 10.80 5.28 2.91
C ILE A 57 9.65 5.71 3.81
N GLU A 58 9.13 6.92 3.62
CA GLU A 58 8.13 7.46 4.52
C GLU A 58 6.72 7.48 3.96
N SER A 59 6.58 7.59 2.66
CA SER A 59 5.24 7.72 2.06
C SER A 59 5.23 7.14 0.67
N THR A 60 4.02 6.93 0.14
CA THR A 60 3.87 6.52 -1.24
C THR A 60 4.19 7.70 -2.15
N GLY A 61 4.26 7.44 -3.45
CA GLY A 61 4.46 8.51 -4.41
C GLY A 61 3.34 9.52 -4.43
N ASP A 62 2.16 9.14 -3.91
CA ASP A 62 1.02 10.04 -3.83
C ASP A 62 0.95 10.76 -2.50
N GLY A 63 1.93 10.56 -1.63
CA GLY A 63 2.00 11.31 -0.39
C GLY A 63 1.32 10.68 0.81
N VAL A 64 0.83 9.45 0.69
CA VAL A 64 0.22 8.75 1.82
C VAL A 64 1.33 8.13 2.66
N ARG A 65 1.36 8.46 3.94
CA ARG A 65 2.39 7.90 4.81
C ARG A 65 2.10 6.44 5.08
N TRP A 66 3.14 5.64 5.03
CA TRP A 66 2.98 4.21 5.27
C TRP A 66 2.50 3.91 6.68
N ASP A 67 2.82 4.79 7.64
CA ASP A 67 2.39 4.60 9.03
C ASP A 67 1.15 5.42 9.36
N ASP A 68 0.39 5.85 8.36
CA ASP A 68 -0.83 6.60 8.58
C ASP A 68 -1.81 5.76 9.39
N PRO A 69 -2.33 6.28 10.51
CA PRO A 69 -3.24 5.49 11.35
C PRO A 69 -4.54 5.13 10.66
N LYS A 70 -4.86 5.77 9.53
CA LYS A 70 -6.07 5.43 8.79
C LYS A 70 -5.92 4.15 7.98
N ILE A 71 -4.70 3.69 7.76
CA ILE A 71 -4.47 2.47 7.00
C ILE A 71 -4.96 1.27 7.79
N ASN A 72 -5.78 0.45 7.15
CA ASN A 72 -6.31 -0.75 7.79
C ASN A 72 -5.24 -1.84 7.74
N LYS A 73 -4.63 -2.10 8.90
CA LYS A 73 -3.49 -3.02 8.93
C LYS A 73 -3.88 -4.45 8.65
N VAL A 74 -5.11 -4.83 8.98
CA VAL A 74 -5.59 -6.18 8.69
C VAL A 74 -5.63 -6.40 7.18
N GLU A 75 -6.14 -5.43 6.44
CA GLU A 75 -6.17 -5.53 4.99
C GLU A 75 -4.77 -5.55 4.40
N MET A 76 -3.86 -4.77 4.99
CA MET A 76 -2.49 -4.76 4.51
C MET A 76 -1.77 -6.07 4.82
N ASP A 77 -2.04 -6.68 5.98
CA ASP A 77 -1.47 -7.98 6.30
C ASP A 77 -1.92 -9.02 5.28
N GLU A 78 -3.19 -8.99 4.92
CA GLU A 78 -3.70 -9.91 3.91
C GLU A 78 -3.06 -9.68 2.56
N THR A 79 -2.86 -8.41 2.22
CA THR A 79 -2.21 -8.06 0.97
C THR A 79 -0.80 -8.62 0.91
N ILE A 80 -0.05 -8.47 1.99
CA ILE A 80 1.32 -8.96 2.04
C ILE A 80 1.36 -10.48 1.91
N GLU A 81 0.41 -11.17 2.55
CA GLU A 81 0.36 -12.61 2.46
C GLU A 81 0.15 -13.09 1.03
N GLU A 82 -0.51 -12.30 0.22
CA GLU A 82 -0.80 -12.68 -1.14
C GLU A 82 0.28 -12.31 -2.14
N LEU A 83 1.26 -11.56 -1.71
CA LEU A 83 2.35 -11.23 -2.60
C LEU A 83 3.27 -12.43 -2.79
#